data_63cdb8fcb3563daef33dc7efe2e663a8
#
_entry.id   63cdb8fcb3563daef33dc7efe2e663a8
#
_cell.length_a   1.000
_cell.length_b   1.000
_cell.length_c   1.000
_cell.angle_alpha   90.00
_cell.angle_beta   90.00
_cell.angle_gamma   90.00
#
_symmetry.space_group_name_H-M   'P 1'
#
loop_
_entity.id
_entity.type
_entity.pdbx_description
1 polymer ?
#
loop_
_entity_poly.entity_id
_entity_poly.type
_entity_poly.pdbx_seq_one_letter_code
_entity_poly.pdbx_strand_id
1 'polypeptide(L)'
;KLRNSFNPFAIARKIVYNGSDPSYIVKGRRSIMRIGIMGGTLDPVHNGHIEIARSVRAELGLDGVMLLPAGDPPHKKRESDKLDRLEMAKRAAAEFDWMFVSDLEIARKGTTYTVDTLHALKQKQPDAEWIYIIGADTLNILDSWRNFPEIARLCAFAAVSRPGVSGERAYAALLKERYGAEIIFAKASGPDISSTAIRARVAEGRSIRGLAPDSVCDYIREKGLYLCAYTWNELEVLLSERLKPARFRHTMGVAETAERLARKYGADPMRARLAGMLHDCAKSMDYDQMVALVKGNVPDLDDEELATEPVLHAPAGMLLARDEYGVRDPEILSAIRRHTLGDKNMTLMDAVIFVSDFIEPSRRPFAGLEDARAEAEKNIWSAARLCARLSGTFVESRG
;
A
#
# COMPACT_ATOMS: atom_id res chain seq x y z
N LYS A 1 -18.62 52.39 3.16
CA LYS A 1 -17.76 51.61 2.21
C LYS A 1 -17.25 50.37 2.95
N LEU A 2 -18.06 49.33 3.01
CA LEU A 2 -17.70 48.02 3.51
C LEU A 2 -17.26 47.16 2.30
N ARG A 3 -15.97 46.85 2.22
CA ARG A 3 -15.44 45.84 1.29
C ARG A 3 -15.71 44.48 1.91
N ASN A 4 -16.67 43.73 1.38
CA ASN A 4 -16.81 42.31 1.61
C ASN A 4 -15.57 41.61 1.02
N SER A 5 -14.64 41.21 1.85
CA SER A 5 -13.58 40.28 1.50
C SER A 5 -14.18 38.87 1.46
N PHE A 6 -14.40 38.38 0.27
CA PHE A 6 -14.73 36.99 0.00
C PHE A 6 -13.53 36.15 0.41
N ASN A 7 -13.68 35.36 1.47
CA ASN A 7 -12.63 34.44 1.94
C ASN A 7 -12.85 33.07 1.29
N PRO A 8 -12.04 32.68 0.29
CA PRO A 8 -12.20 31.39 -0.39
C PRO A 8 -11.82 30.19 0.47
N PHE A 9 -11.21 30.41 1.67
CA PHE A 9 -10.79 29.35 2.57
C PHE A 9 -11.85 28.88 3.57
N ALA A 10 -13.04 29.46 3.56
CA ALA A 10 -14.11 29.09 4.49
C ALA A 10 -14.93 27.86 4.06
N ILE A 11 -14.74 27.31 2.85
CA ILE A 11 -15.48 26.15 2.31
C ILE A 11 -14.72 24.84 2.44
N ALA A 12 -13.42 24.87 2.78
CA ALA A 12 -12.58 23.68 2.93
C ALA A 12 -12.75 22.97 4.30
N ARG A 13 -13.99 22.80 4.78
CA ARG A 13 -14.25 21.97 5.97
C ARG A 13 -14.89 20.66 5.57
N LYS A 14 -14.03 19.62 5.47
CA LYS A 14 -14.32 18.20 5.69
C LYS A 14 -15.66 17.70 5.13
N ILE A 15 -15.64 17.24 3.90
CA ILE A 15 -16.67 16.33 3.41
C ILE A 15 -16.13 14.90 3.51
N VAL A 16 -16.10 14.36 4.71
CA VAL A 16 -16.26 12.92 4.89
C VAL A 16 -17.77 12.69 4.84
N TYR A 17 -18.26 12.04 3.79
CA TYR A 17 -19.65 11.66 3.69
C TYR A 17 -19.94 10.54 4.69
N ASN A 18 -20.07 10.92 5.97
CA ASN A 18 -20.68 10.07 6.99
C ASN A 18 -22.17 10.00 6.65
N GLY A 19 -22.68 8.78 6.45
CA GLY A 19 -24.05 8.53 6.04
C GLY A 19 -25.19 9.13 6.86
N SER A 20 -24.93 10.14 7.70
CA SER A 20 -25.86 10.73 8.66
C SER A 20 -26.10 12.25 8.51
N ASP A 21 -25.42 12.97 7.60
CA ASP A 21 -25.66 14.42 7.44
C ASP A 21 -26.22 14.77 6.04
N PRO A 22 -27.53 15.15 5.95
CA PRO A 22 -28.19 15.51 4.69
C PRO A 22 -27.96 16.96 4.25
N SER A 23 -27.14 17.77 4.92
CA SER A 23 -27.10 19.22 4.72
C SER A 23 -26.04 19.72 3.74
N TYR A 24 -25.88 19.13 2.55
CA TYR A 24 -25.20 19.79 1.45
C TYR A 24 -26.20 20.53 0.56
N ILE A 25 -26.75 21.64 1.07
CA ILE A 25 -27.52 22.58 0.29
C ILE A 25 -26.61 23.73 -0.11
N VAL A 26 -26.15 23.76 -1.36
CA VAL A 26 -25.63 24.99 -1.98
C VAL A 26 -26.82 25.96 -2.08
N LYS A 27 -26.85 26.97 -1.20
CA LYS A 27 -27.84 28.01 -1.24
C LYS A 27 -27.75 28.76 -2.58
N GLY A 28 -28.76 28.59 -3.44
CA GLY A 28 -28.99 29.56 -4.50
C GLY A 28 -29.46 29.11 -5.88
N ARG A 29 -29.49 27.82 -6.25
CA ARG A 29 -30.16 27.34 -7.48
C ARG A 29 -30.71 25.93 -7.25
N ARG A 30 -31.98 25.70 -7.62
CA ARG A 30 -32.57 24.38 -7.87
C ARG A 30 -32.01 23.82 -9.18
N SER A 31 -30.72 23.53 -9.24
CA SER A 31 -30.14 22.69 -10.29
C SER A 31 -29.93 21.27 -9.71
N ILE A 32 -30.31 20.28 -10.48
CA ILE A 32 -30.05 18.88 -10.18
C ILE A 32 -28.54 18.75 -9.97
N MET A 33 -28.12 18.20 -8.82
CA MET A 33 -26.71 18.00 -8.52
C MET A 33 -26.16 16.85 -9.36
N ARG A 34 -25.11 17.09 -10.13
CA ARG A 34 -24.46 16.12 -11.01
C ARG A 34 -23.16 15.62 -10.39
N ILE A 35 -23.13 14.35 -10.00
CA ILE A 35 -22.01 13.76 -9.26
C ILE A 35 -21.38 12.62 -10.06
N GLY A 36 -20.07 12.73 -10.28
CA GLY A 36 -19.26 11.62 -10.80
C GLY A 36 -18.96 10.59 -9.70
N ILE A 37 -19.03 9.30 -10.02
CA ILE A 37 -18.60 8.21 -9.14
C ILE A 37 -17.37 7.57 -9.76
N MET A 38 -16.24 7.64 -9.07
CA MET A 38 -15.04 6.90 -9.42
C MET A 38 -14.88 5.72 -8.46
N GLY A 39 -15.48 4.59 -8.85
CA GLY A 39 -15.43 3.34 -8.10
C GLY A 39 -14.22 2.49 -8.47
N GLY A 40 -13.76 1.70 -7.53
CA GLY A 40 -12.67 0.74 -7.75
C GLY A 40 -11.96 0.34 -6.48
N THR A 41 -10.97 -0.55 -6.58
CA THR A 41 -10.18 -0.93 -5.41
C THR A 41 -9.44 0.27 -4.83
N LEU A 42 -8.95 1.19 -5.67
CA LEU A 42 -8.13 2.36 -5.30
C LEU A 42 -6.95 1.96 -4.39
N ASP A 43 -6.19 0.98 -4.83
CA ASP A 43 -5.16 0.27 -4.07
C ASP A 43 -3.74 0.43 -4.66
N PRO A 44 -3.10 1.62 -4.58
CA PRO A 44 -3.62 2.89 -4.06
C PRO A 44 -4.39 3.72 -5.09
N VAL A 45 -5.08 4.74 -4.63
CA VAL A 45 -5.48 5.88 -5.46
C VAL A 45 -4.21 6.60 -5.94
N HIS A 46 -4.23 7.11 -7.20
CA HIS A 46 -3.06 7.72 -7.83
C HIS A 46 -3.42 8.89 -8.76
N ASN A 47 -2.41 9.62 -9.23
CA ASN A 47 -2.59 10.82 -10.04
C ASN A 47 -3.37 10.55 -11.34
N GLY A 48 -3.28 9.32 -11.90
CA GLY A 48 -4.11 8.90 -13.03
C GLY A 48 -5.61 8.95 -12.72
N HIS A 49 -6.03 8.46 -11.54
CA HIS A 49 -7.43 8.56 -11.10
C HIS A 49 -7.87 10.02 -10.95
N ILE A 50 -7.03 10.85 -10.33
CA ILE A 50 -7.34 12.26 -10.05
C ILE A 50 -7.48 13.04 -11.35
N GLU A 51 -6.57 12.83 -12.31
CA GLU A 51 -6.60 13.57 -13.57
C GLU A 51 -7.79 13.17 -14.44
N ILE A 52 -8.14 11.88 -14.48
CA ILE A 52 -9.37 11.41 -15.13
C ILE A 52 -10.60 12.06 -14.45
N ALA A 53 -10.66 12.04 -13.12
CA ALA A 53 -11.78 12.65 -12.39
C ALA A 53 -11.92 14.15 -12.68
N ARG A 54 -10.79 14.88 -12.71
CA ARG A 54 -10.72 16.30 -13.03
C ARG A 54 -11.22 16.58 -14.45
N SER A 55 -10.72 15.82 -15.42
CA SER A 55 -11.05 16.00 -16.83
C SER A 55 -12.53 15.71 -17.10
N VAL A 56 -13.04 14.57 -16.57
CA VAL A 56 -14.48 14.22 -16.72
C VAL A 56 -15.37 15.25 -16.03
N ARG A 57 -14.98 15.71 -14.82
CA ARG A 57 -15.71 16.76 -14.12
C ARG A 57 -15.83 18.02 -14.97
N ALA A 58 -14.72 18.48 -15.55
CA ALA A 58 -14.70 19.68 -16.36
C ALA A 58 -15.52 19.53 -17.67
N GLU A 59 -15.35 18.39 -18.36
CA GLU A 59 -16.02 18.14 -19.65
C GLU A 59 -17.54 17.98 -19.48
N LEU A 60 -17.99 17.28 -18.44
CA LEU A 60 -19.41 17.00 -18.22
C LEU A 60 -20.10 18.02 -17.30
N GLY A 61 -19.38 19.00 -16.78
CA GLY A 61 -19.92 20.02 -15.87
C GLY A 61 -20.44 19.41 -14.56
N LEU A 62 -19.67 18.47 -13.98
CA LEU A 62 -20.06 17.85 -12.70
C LEU A 62 -19.79 18.79 -11.53
N ASP A 63 -20.69 18.81 -10.56
CA ASP A 63 -20.51 19.57 -9.32
C ASP A 63 -19.37 19.01 -8.47
N GLY A 64 -19.21 17.67 -8.47
CA GLY A 64 -18.13 16.99 -7.77
C GLY A 64 -17.89 15.57 -8.25
N VAL A 65 -16.81 14.94 -7.77
CA VAL A 65 -16.51 13.54 -7.99
C VAL A 65 -16.29 12.83 -6.66
N MET A 66 -17.02 11.74 -6.49
CA MET A 66 -16.93 10.83 -5.34
C MET A 66 -15.96 9.70 -5.62
N LEU A 67 -14.90 9.58 -4.83
CA LEU A 67 -14.11 8.36 -4.77
C LEU A 67 -14.87 7.33 -3.95
N LEU A 68 -15.05 6.15 -4.52
CA LEU A 68 -15.77 5.04 -3.90
C LEU A 68 -14.86 3.82 -3.81
N PRO A 69 -14.03 3.71 -2.74
CA PRO A 69 -13.20 2.53 -2.53
C PRO A 69 -14.09 1.29 -2.36
N ALA A 70 -13.81 0.25 -3.15
CA ALA A 70 -14.57 -0.99 -3.09
C ALA A 70 -14.40 -1.68 -1.73
N GLY A 71 -15.47 -2.22 -1.17
CA GLY A 71 -15.45 -3.00 0.06
C GLY A 71 -14.80 -4.37 -0.18
N ASP A 72 -15.62 -5.39 -0.35
CA ASP A 72 -15.21 -6.76 -0.64
C ASP A 72 -15.63 -7.12 -2.08
N PRO A 73 -14.84 -6.72 -3.11
CA PRO A 73 -15.19 -6.99 -4.50
C PRO A 73 -15.06 -8.49 -4.81
N PRO A 74 -16.00 -9.09 -5.56
CA PRO A 74 -16.06 -10.53 -5.77
C PRO A 74 -14.91 -11.09 -6.64
N HIS A 75 -14.18 -10.23 -7.37
CA HIS A 75 -13.26 -10.67 -8.43
C HIS A 75 -11.82 -10.13 -8.32
N LYS A 76 -11.46 -9.40 -7.24
CA LYS A 76 -10.09 -8.84 -7.13
C LYS A 76 -9.44 -9.26 -5.82
N LYS A 77 -8.25 -9.88 -5.91
CA LYS A 77 -7.33 -10.01 -4.78
C LYS A 77 -6.90 -8.60 -4.37
N ARG A 78 -6.88 -8.34 -3.07
CA ARG A 78 -6.47 -7.07 -2.47
C ARG A 78 -5.05 -7.20 -1.93
N GLU A 79 -4.29 -6.14 -2.06
CA GLU A 79 -2.93 -6.07 -1.55
C GLU A 79 -2.88 -5.29 -0.22
N SER A 80 -3.92 -4.47 0.05
CA SER A 80 -4.04 -3.73 1.32
C SER A 80 -5.43 -3.88 1.95
N ASP A 81 -5.52 -3.60 3.25
CA ASP A 81 -6.80 -3.58 3.98
C ASP A 81 -7.73 -2.50 3.42
N LYS A 82 -9.04 -2.75 3.52
CA LYS A 82 -10.05 -1.82 3.03
C LYS A 82 -10.03 -0.47 3.76
N LEU A 83 -9.62 -0.44 5.03
CA LEU A 83 -9.50 0.80 5.79
C LEU A 83 -8.28 1.62 5.35
N ASP A 84 -7.19 0.98 4.95
CA ASP A 84 -6.04 1.68 4.35
C ASP A 84 -6.41 2.29 3.01
N ARG A 85 -7.17 1.59 2.17
CA ARG A 85 -7.65 2.10 0.88
C ARG A 85 -8.60 3.29 1.06
N LEU A 86 -9.50 3.23 2.06
CA LEU A 86 -10.36 4.34 2.43
C LEU A 86 -9.55 5.56 2.90
N GLU A 87 -8.55 5.34 3.74
CA GLU A 87 -7.71 6.43 4.24
C GLU A 87 -6.88 7.07 3.13
N MET A 88 -6.29 6.28 2.22
CA MET A 88 -5.59 6.81 1.04
C MET A 88 -6.52 7.64 0.16
N ALA A 89 -7.76 7.18 -0.08
CA ALA A 89 -8.75 7.93 -0.84
C ALA A 89 -9.12 9.26 -0.14
N LYS A 90 -9.27 9.26 1.20
CA LYS A 90 -9.54 10.47 1.99
C LYS A 90 -8.39 11.48 1.89
N ARG A 91 -7.16 11.02 2.02
CA ARG A 91 -5.97 11.87 1.90
C ARG A 91 -5.87 12.50 0.51
N ALA A 92 -6.10 11.72 -0.55
CA ALA A 92 -6.11 12.23 -1.91
C ALA A 92 -7.23 13.24 -2.15
N ALA A 93 -8.45 12.95 -1.69
CA ALA A 93 -9.59 13.85 -1.88
C ALA A 93 -9.46 15.17 -1.10
N ALA A 94 -8.76 15.16 0.03
CA ALA A 94 -8.57 16.35 0.88
C ALA A 94 -7.78 17.47 0.19
N GLU A 95 -7.08 17.18 -0.92
CA GLU A 95 -6.35 18.17 -1.72
C GLU A 95 -7.26 18.97 -2.66
N PHE A 96 -8.54 18.56 -2.81
CA PHE A 96 -9.47 19.16 -3.78
C PHE A 96 -10.82 19.49 -3.14
N ASP A 97 -11.37 20.65 -3.43
CA ASP A 97 -12.68 21.11 -2.94
C ASP A 97 -13.87 20.44 -3.63
N TRP A 98 -13.66 19.85 -4.80
CA TRP A 98 -14.66 19.17 -5.63
C TRP A 98 -14.61 17.64 -5.52
N MET A 99 -13.65 17.09 -4.78
CA MET A 99 -13.48 15.64 -4.61
C MET A 99 -13.82 15.23 -3.18
N PHE A 100 -14.57 14.15 -3.02
CA PHE A 100 -14.95 13.63 -1.72
C PHE A 100 -14.98 12.10 -1.73
N VAL A 101 -15.10 11.48 -0.57
CA VAL A 101 -15.02 10.02 -0.43
C VAL A 101 -16.28 9.48 0.21
N SER A 102 -16.76 8.35 -0.29
CA SER A 102 -17.81 7.57 0.38
C SER A 102 -17.23 6.27 0.93
N ASP A 103 -17.56 5.98 2.17
CA ASP A 103 -17.25 4.71 2.86
C ASP A 103 -18.35 3.65 2.70
N LEU A 104 -19.34 3.91 1.87
CA LEU A 104 -20.58 3.13 1.76
C LEU A 104 -20.32 1.64 1.50
N GLU A 105 -19.34 1.31 0.66
CA GLU A 105 -18.96 -0.08 0.37
C GLU A 105 -18.05 -0.67 1.45
N ILE A 106 -17.20 0.15 2.05
CA ILE A 106 -16.29 -0.27 3.14
C ILE A 106 -17.07 -0.66 4.40
N ALA A 107 -18.13 0.11 4.72
CA ALA A 107 -18.98 -0.13 5.88
C ALA A 107 -19.89 -1.35 5.72
N ARG A 108 -20.14 -1.80 4.48
CA ARG A 108 -20.99 -2.95 4.20
C ARG A 108 -20.27 -4.25 4.52
N LYS A 109 -20.96 -5.18 5.18
CA LYS A 109 -20.46 -6.54 5.41
C LYS A 109 -20.72 -7.42 4.19
N GLY A 110 -19.74 -8.21 3.81
CA GLY A 110 -19.82 -9.14 2.67
C GLY A 110 -19.63 -8.47 1.32
N THR A 111 -19.92 -9.23 0.26
CA THR A 111 -19.68 -8.80 -1.12
C THR A 111 -20.50 -7.56 -1.47
N THR A 112 -19.85 -6.55 -2.06
CA THR A 112 -20.48 -5.31 -2.50
C THR A 112 -20.77 -5.34 -4.01
N TYR A 113 -21.96 -4.90 -4.40
CA TYR A 113 -22.36 -4.79 -5.79
C TYR A 113 -22.78 -3.36 -6.10
N THR A 114 -22.47 -2.90 -7.30
CA THR A 114 -22.74 -1.53 -7.77
C THR A 114 -24.23 -1.17 -7.69
N VAL A 115 -25.14 -2.10 -8.01
CA VAL A 115 -26.59 -1.88 -7.93
C VAL A 115 -27.04 -1.51 -6.52
N ASP A 116 -26.54 -2.21 -5.51
CA ASP A 116 -26.90 -1.95 -4.11
C ASP A 116 -26.35 -0.61 -3.62
N THR A 117 -25.18 -0.22 -4.14
CA THR A 117 -24.53 1.04 -3.84
C THR A 117 -25.31 2.20 -4.46
N LEU A 118 -25.72 2.08 -5.73
CA LEU A 118 -26.55 3.10 -6.41
C LEU A 118 -27.91 3.27 -5.77
N HIS A 119 -28.58 2.19 -5.35
CA HIS A 119 -29.83 2.29 -4.58
C HIS A 119 -29.63 3.08 -3.28
N ALA A 120 -28.59 2.78 -2.53
CA ALA A 120 -28.31 3.51 -1.29
C ALA A 120 -27.99 5.01 -1.55
N LEU A 121 -27.29 5.33 -2.63
CA LEU A 121 -27.03 6.71 -3.04
C LEU A 121 -28.31 7.43 -3.45
N LYS A 122 -29.16 6.81 -4.28
CA LYS A 122 -30.46 7.35 -4.68
C LYS A 122 -31.41 7.55 -3.51
N GLN A 123 -31.38 6.66 -2.52
CA GLN A 123 -32.16 6.80 -1.29
C GLN A 123 -31.76 8.05 -0.49
N LYS A 124 -30.45 8.33 -0.42
CA LYS A 124 -29.90 9.49 0.31
C LYS A 124 -30.08 10.81 -0.45
N GLN A 125 -29.97 10.77 -1.77
CA GLN A 125 -30.07 11.93 -2.66
C GLN A 125 -30.91 11.59 -3.91
N PRO A 126 -32.23 11.56 -3.79
CA PRO A 126 -33.14 11.15 -4.87
C PRO A 126 -33.00 11.99 -6.14
N ASP A 127 -32.77 13.30 -5.97
CA ASP A 127 -32.73 14.29 -7.07
C ASP A 127 -31.33 14.39 -7.72
N ALA A 128 -30.29 13.70 -7.18
CA ALA A 128 -28.96 13.74 -7.77
C ALA A 128 -28.90 12.91 -9.06
N GLU A 129 -28.19 13.42 -10.05
CA GLU A 129 -27.76 12.71 -11.26
C GLU A 129 -26.41 12.07 -10.99
N TRP A 130 -26.37 10.74 -11.05
CA TRP A 130 -25.15 9.96 -10.80
C TRP A 130 -24.52 9.56 -12.13
N ILE A 131 -23.23 9.84 -12.31
CA ILE A 131 -22.46 9.47 -13.50
C ILE A 131 -21.31 8.57 -13.07
N TYR A 132 -21.37 7.28 -13.43
CA TYR A 132 -20.33 6.31 -13.09
C TYR A 132 -19.16 6.40 -14.09
N ILE A 133 -17.98 6.77 -13.61
CA ILE A 133 -16.78 6.95 -14.44
C ILE A 133 -16.11 5.57 -14.60
N ILE A 134 -15.97 5.10 -15.83
CA ILE A 134 -15.40 3.81 -16.18
C ILE A 134 -14.29 3.94 -17.23
N GLY A 135 -13.31 3.05 -17.18
CA GLY A 135 -12.39 2.87 -18.30
C GLY A 135 -13.09 2.15 -19.47
N ALA A 136 -12.59 2.36 -20.66
CA ALA A 136 -13.14 1.76 -21.87
C ALA A 136 -13.08 0.22 -21.87
N ASP A 137 -12.09 -0.36 -21.21
CA ASP A 137 -11.98 -1.80 -20.98
C ASP A 137 -13.15 -2.36 -20.15
N THR A 138 -13.63 -1.59 -19.19
CA THR A 138 -14.79 -1.95 -18.37
C THR A 138 -16.09 -1.92 -19.18
N LEU A 139 -16.19 -1.05 -20.19
CA LEU A 139 -17.37 -0.95 -21.02
C LEU A 139 -17.74 -2.29 -21.66
N ASN A 140 -16.75 -3.05 -22.14
CA ASN A 140 -16.97 -4.33 -22.83
C ASN A 140 -17.50 -5.47 -21.95
N ILE A 141 -17.51 -5.28 -20.64
CA ILE A 141 -18.03 -6.24 -19.64
C ILE A 141 -19.15 -5.65 -18.77
N LEU A 142 -19.64 -4.48 -19.14
CA LEU A 142 -20.53 -3.70 -18.27
C LEU A 142 -21.87 -4.41 -18.03
N ASP A 143 -22.42 -5.11 -19.04
CA ASP A 143 -23.64 -5.89 -18.95
C ASP A 143 -23.51 -7.18 -18.13
N SER A 144 -22.28 -7.58 -17.79
CA SER A 144 -22.02 -8.68 -16.84
C SER A 144 -22.18 -8.25 -15.38
N TRP A 145 -22.31 -6.94 -15.11
CA TRP A 145 -22.52 -6.47 -13.76
C TRP A 145 -23.87 -6.91 -13.22
N ARG A 146 -23.90 -7.32 -11.96
CA ARG A 146 -25.12 -7.86 -11.33
C ARG A 146 -26.27 -6.87 -11.46
N ASN A 147 -27.37 -7.32 -12.09
CA ASN A 147 -28.57 -6.54 -12.37
C ASN A 147 -28.28 -5.25 -13.17
N PHE A 148 -27.51 -5.37 -14.24
CA PHE A 148 -27.16 -4.22 -15.10
C PHE A 148 -28.36 -3.42 -15.60
N PRO A 149 -29.52 -4.01 -15.98
CA PRO A 149 -30.69 -3.23 -16.36
C PRO A 149 -31.14 -2.22 -15.31
N GLU A 150 -31.00 -2.55 -14.04
CA GLU A 150 -31.32 -1.64 -12.94
C GLU A 150 -30.24 -0.56 -12.76
N ILE A 151 -28.96 -0.95 -12.88
CA ILE A 151 -27.84 0.00 -12.85
C ILE A 151 -28.02 1.07 -13.93
N ALA A 152 -28.40 0.67 -15.15
CA ALA A 152 -28.63 1.57 -16.29
C ALA A 152 -29.77 2.59 -16.06
N ARG A 153 -30.73 2.27 -15.18
CA ARG A 153 -31.80 3.21 -14.76
C ARG A 153 -31.35 4.18 -13.67
N LEU A 154 -30.37 3.76 -12.85
CA LEU A 154 -29.95 4.49 -11.65
C LEU A 154 -28.86 5.52 -11.96
N CYS A 155 -28.02 5.29 -12.97
CA CYS A 155 -26.92 6.19 -13.33
C CYS A 155 -26.64 6.20 -14.84
N ALA A 156 -26.04 7.29 -15.31
CA ALA A 156 -25.33 7.33 -16.58
C ALA A 156 -23.88 6.87 -16.41
N PHE A 157 -23.19 6.61 -17.53
CA PHE A 157 -21.78 6.22 -17.52
C PHE A 157 -20.94 7.23 -18.29
N ALA A 158 -19.79 7.61 -17.74
CA ALA A 158 -18.75 8.33 -18.45
C ALA A 158 -17.62 7.33 -18.80
N ALA A 159 -17.57 6.92 -20.06
CA ALA A 159 -16.53 6.03 -20.57
C ALA A 159 -15.32 6.86 -20.98
N VAL A 160 -14.17 6.59 -20.35
CA VAL A 160 -12.90 7.24 -20.64
C VAL A 160 -12.10 6.35 -21.59
N SER A 161 -11.96 6.81 -22.83
CA SER A 161 -11.24 6.07 -23.87
C SER A 161 -9.72 6.18 -23.69
N ARG A 162 -9.03 5.05 -23.89
CA ARG A 162 -7.60 5.08 -24.13
C ARG A 162 -7.36 5.14 -25.65
N PRO A 163 -6.31 5.81 -26.14
CA PRO A 163 -6.00 5.82 -27.57
C PRO A 163 -5.82 4.39 -28.11
N GLY A 164 -6.52 4.05 -29.20
CA GLY A 164 -6.32 2.79 -29.92
C GLY A 164 -7.36 1.69 -29.70
N VAL A 165 -8.42 1.92 -28.91
CA VAL A 165 -9.51 0.93 -28.75
C VAL A 165 -10.61 1.19 -29.80
N SER A 166 -11.01 0.15 -30.53
CA SER A 166 -12.08 0.19 -31.55
C SER A 166 -13.26 -0.69 -31.10
N GLY A 167 -14.47 -0.33 -31.53
CA GLY A 167 -15.68 -1.11 -31.23
C GLY A 167 -16.51 -0.63 -30.04
N GLU A 168 -15.96 0.22 -29.18
CA GLU A 168 -16.64 0.73 -27.97
C GLU A 168 -17.97 1.43 -28.27
N ARG A 169 -18.01 2.23 -29.33
CA ARG A 169 -19.23 2.97 -29.72
C ARG A 169 -20.35 2.05 -30.19
N ALA A 170 -20.02 0.98 -30.90
CA ALA A 170 -20.99 -0.01 -31.35
C ALA A 170 -21.56 -0.78 -30.13
N TYR A 171 -20.71 -1.15 -29.19
CA TYR A 171 -21.17 -1.82 -27.98
C TYR A 171 -22.02 -0.90 -27.08
N ALA A 172 -21.65 0.35 -26.93
CA ALA A 172 -22.44 1.34 -26.22
C ALA A 172 -23.83 1.51 -26.86
N ALA A 173 -23.93 1.51 -28.19
CA ALA A 173 -25.21 1.56 -28.90
C ALA A 173 -26.09 0.33 -28.60
N LEU A 174 -25.49 -0.89 -28.55
CA LEU A 174 -26.18 -2.10 -28.13
C LEU A 174 -26.70 -2.03 -26.69
N LEU A 175 -25.88 -1.52 -25.76
CA LEU A 175 -26.31 -1.35 -24.36
C LEU A 175 -27.43 -0.32 -24.21
N LYS A 176 -27.41 0.74 -25.03
CA LYS A 176 -28.49 1.73 -25.09
C LYS A 176 -29.78 1.12 -25.63
N GLU A 177 -29.70 0.39 -26.74
CA GLU A 177 -30.85 -0.27 -27.36
C GLU A 177 -31.46 -1.31 -26.43
N ARG A 178 -30.64 -2.14 -25.80
CA ARG A 178 -31.12 -3.30 -25.01
C ARG A 178 -31.57 -2.93 -23.60
N TYR A 179 -30.91 -1.96 -22.97
CA TYR A 179 -31.09 -1.64 -21.54
C TYR A 179 -31.42 -0.19 -21.25
N GLY A 180 -31.43 0.69 -22.29
CA GLY A 180 -31.59 2.14 -22.11
C GLY A 180 -30.37 2.82 -21.46
N ALA A 181 -29.20 2.16 -21.43
CA ALA A 181 -28.03 2.69 -20.78
C ALA A 181 -27.55 3.99 -21.46
N GLU A 182 -27.31 5.02 -20.68
CA GLU A 182 -26.72 6.28 -21.16
C GLU A 182 -25.21 6.22 -20.97
N ILE A 183 -24.46 6.21 -22.09
CA ILE A 183 -23.01 6.14 -22.10
C ILE A 183 -22.44 7.36 -22.83
N ILE A 184 -21.72 8.18 -22.09
CA ILE A 184 -21.06 9.40 -22.55
C ILE A 184 -19.58 9.09 -22.73
N PHE A 185 -19.05 9.30 -23.93
CA PHE A 185 -17.62 9.13 -24.19
C PHE A 185 -16.89 10.42 -23.82
N ALA A 186 -16.16 10.39 -22.73
CA ALA A 186 -15.32 11.50 -22.30
C ALA A 186 -13.95 11.46 -23.00
N LYS A 187 -13.48 12.62 -23.44
CA LYS A 187 -12.14 12.79 -24.05
C LYS A 187 -11.03 12.84 -23.00
N ALA A 188 -11.38 12.58 -21.75
CA ALA A 188 -10.45 12.59 -20.63
C ALA A 188 -9.26 11.68 -20.90
N SER A 189 -8.06 12.20 -20.74
CA SER A 189 -6.82 11.42 -20.74
C SER A 189 -6.11 11.65 -19.41
N GLY A 190 -5.60 10.59 -18.84
CA GLY A 190 -4.74 10.66 -17.65
C GLY A 190 -3.34 10.15 -17.98
N PRO A 191 -2.35 10.41 -17.12
CA PRO A 191 -1.04 9.80 -17.24
C PRO A 191 -1.15 8.27 -17.16
N ASP A 192 -0.26 7.58 -17.86
CA ASP A 192 -0.19 6.11 -17.85
C ASP A 192 0.40 5.62 -16.51
N ILE A 193 -0.43 5.68 -15.48
CA ILE A 193 -0.12 5.25 -14.11
C ILE A 193 -1.11 4.16 -13.73
N SER A 194 -0.61 3.06 -13.16
CA SER A 194 -1.45 2.01 -12.59
C SER A 194 -1.10 1.74 -11.13
N SER A 195 -2.10 1.36 -10.35
CA SER A 195 -1.90 0.93 -8.96
C SER A 195 -0.92 -0.24 -8.87
N THR A 196 -0.95 -1.17 -9.82
CA THR A 196 -0.02 -2.31 -9.89
C THR A 196 1.42 -1.84 -10.06
N ALA A 197 1.69 -0.88 -10.96
CA ALA A 197 3.02 -0.32 -11.15
C ALA A 197 3.52 0.42 -9.89
N ILE A 198 2.63 1.12 -9.18
CA ILE A 198 2.97 1.79 -7.92
C ILE A 198 3.36 0.76 -6.86
N ARG A 199 2.56 -0.29 -6.66
CA ARG A 199 2.86 -1.34 -5.69
C ARG A 199 4.18 -2.05 -5.99
N ALA A 200 4.44 -2.36 -7.27
CA ALA A 200 5.71 -2.95 -7.68
C ALA A 200 6.89 -2.04 -7.34
N ARG A 201 6.78 -0.72 -7.59
CA ARG A 201 7.83 0.24 -7.22
C ARG A 201 8.09 0.29 -5.72
N VAL A 202 7.02 0.28 -4.90
CA VAL A 202 7.17 0.24 -3.43
C VAL A 202 7.86 -1.06 -2.99
N ALA A 203 7.41 -2.21 -3.51
CA ALA A 203 8.01 -3.51 -3.21
C ALA A 203 9.51 -3.58 -3.58
N GLU A 204 9.95 -2.81 -4.59
CA GLU A 204 11.33 -2.72 -5.04
C GLU A 204 12.13 -1.59 -4.34
N GLY A 205 11.57 -0.92 -3.34
CA GLY A 205 12.20 0.20 -2.63
C GLY A 205 12.32 1.49 -3.48
N ARG A 206 11.61 1.58 -4.61
CA ARG A 206 11.66 2.71 -5.53
C ARG A 206 10.66 3.80 -5.16
N SER A 207 11.02 5.06 -5.36
CA SER A 207 10.14 6.20 -5.10
C SER A 207 8.88 6.16 -5.95
N ILE A 208 7.74 6.54 -5.33
CA ILE A 208 6.44 6.72 -5.98
C ILE A 208 5.97 8.18 -5.98
N ARG A 209 6.87 9.12 -5.58
CA ARG A 209 6.59 10.56 -5.68
C ARG A 209 6.28 10.95 -7.12
N GLY A 210 5.26 11.80 -7.29
CA GLY A 210 4.74 12.20 -8.60
C GLY A 210 3.79 11.19 -9.27
N LEU A 211 3.69 9.95 -8.78
CA LEU A 211 2.72 8.95 -9.27
C LEU A 211 1.39 8.97 -8.50
N ALA A 212 1.45 9.30 -7.23
CA ALA A 212 0.27 9.50 -6.36
C ALA A 212 0.44 10.83 -5.61
N PRO A 213 -0.65 11.37 -5.00
CA PRO A 213 -0.55 12.51 -4.10
C PRO A 213 0.49 12.29 -3.01
N ASP A 214 1.20 13.36 -2.62
CA ASP A 214 2.26 13.24 -1.60
C ASP A 214 1.71 12.71 -0.28
N SER A 215 0.51 13.11 0.10
CA SER A 215 -0.20 12.63 1.29
C SER A 215 -0.47 11.11 1.26
N VAL A 216 -0.72 10.55 0.08
CA VAL A 216 -0.87 9.10 -0.13
C VAL A 216 0.49 8.40 -0.09
N CYS A 217 1.52 8.98 -0.73
CA CYS A 217 2.88 8.44 -0.68
C CYS A 217 3.41 8.35 0.76
N ASP A 218 3.16 9.38 1.56
CA ASP A 218 3.55 9.41 2.97
C ASP A 218 2.79 8.35 3.77
N TYR A 219 1.50 8.17 3.54
CA TYR A 219 0.71 7.14 4.20
C TYR A 219 1.21 5.73 3.90
N ILE A 220 1.50 5.43 2.62
CA ILE A 220 2.05 4.13 2.21
C ILE A 220 3.36 3.85 2.95
N ARG A 221 4.25 4.85 3.04
CA ARG A 221 5.52 4.75 3.76
C ARG A 221 5.31 4.59 5.27
N GLU A 222 4.46 5.42 5.88
CA GLU A 222 4.15 5.40 7.31
C GLU A 222 3.57 4.07 7.78
N LYS A 223 2.76 3.44 6.92
CA LYS A 223 2.11 2.16 7.19
C LYS A 223 2.91 0.96 6.70
N GLY A 224 3.97 1.17 5.91
CA GLY A 224 4.73 0.09 5.30
C GLY A 224 3.88 -0.79 4.39
N LEU A 225 2.96 -0.17 3.62
CA LEU A 225 2.11 -0.91 2.69
C LEU A 225 2.93 -1.39 1.49
N TYR A 226 2.60 -2.56 0.96
CA TYR A 226 3.15 -3.14 -0.27
C TYR A 226 4.64 -3.54 -0.21
N LEU A 227 5.23 -3.64 0.98
CA LEU A 227 6.64 -4.03 1.14
C LEU A 227 6.87 -5.54 0.91
N CYS A 228 5.84 -6.36 1.14
CA CYS A 228 5.86 -7.81 0.92
C CYS A 228 4.47 -8.30 0.49
N ALA A 229 4.33 -9.63 0.28
CA ALA A 229 3.09 -10.25 -0.19
C ALA A 229 1.99 -10.37 0.89
N TYR A 230 2.28 -9.99 2.12
CA TYR A 230 1.41 -10.15 3.28
C TYR A 230 1.13 -8.80 3.95
N THR A 231 -0.06 -8.65 4.54
CA THR A 231 -0.32 -7.59 5.51
C THR A 231 0.46 -7.86 6.81
N TRP A 232 0.66 -6.85 7.64
CA TRP A 232 1.36 -7.00 8.92
C TRP A 232 0.75 -8.09 9.81
N ASN A 233 -0.58 -8.16 9.90
CA ASN A 233 -1.28 -9.17 10.68
C ASN A 233 -1.09 -10.59 10.11
N GLU A 234 -1.19 -10.76 8.80
CA GLU A 234 -0.95 -12.05 8.15
C GLU A 234 0.49 -12.51 8.36
N LEU A 235 1.46 -11.60 8.24
CA LEU A 235 2.87 -11.90 8.45
C LEU A 235 3.14 -12.31 9.91
N GLU A 236 2.57 -11.60 10.88
CA GLU A 236 2.72 -11.92 12.30
C GLU A 236 2.13 -13.30 12.63
N VAL A 237 0.93 -13.60 12.14
CA VAL A 237 0.30 -14.94 12.30
C VAL A 237 1.19 -16.02 11.68
N LEU A 238 1.62 -15.84 10.43
CA LEU A 238 2.44 -16.80 9.72
C LEU A 238 3.78 -17.09 10.44
N LEU A 239 4.45 -16.05 10.95
CA LEU A 239 5.68 -16.20 11.72
C LEU A 239 5.42 -16.86 13.08
N SER A 240 4.31 -16.56 13.74
CA SER A 240 3.95 -17.20 15.02
C SER A 240 3.70 -18.70 14.90
N GLU A 241 3.20 -19.15 13.74
CA GLU A 241 2.99 -20.58 13.44
C GLU A 241 4.28 -21.31 13.05
N ARG A 242 5.21 -20.62 12.38
CA ARG A 242 6.45 -21.20 11.87
C ARG A 242 7.60 -21.22 12.88
N LEU A 243 7.65 -20.24 13.77
CA LEU A 243 8.72 -20.07 14.73
C LEU A 243 8.35 -20.62 16.11
N LYS A 244 9.32 -21.22 16.82
CA LYS A 244 9.13 -21.57 18.23
C LYS A 244 8.80 -20.32 19.06
N PRO A 245 7.96 -20.40 20.11
CA PRO A 245 7.50 -19.21 20.85
C PRO A 245 8.61 -18.27 21.36
N ALA A 246 9.75 -18.82 21.79
CA ALA A 246 10.89 -18.01 22.23
C ALA A 246 11.55 -17.27 21.05
N ARG A 247 11.64 -17.90 19.87
CA ARG A 247 12.18 -17.29 18.65
C ARG A 247 11.24 -16.23 18.11
N PHE A 248 9.93 -16.49 18.12
CA PHE A 248 8.94 -15.49 17.72
C PHE A 248 9.03 -14.22 18.59
N ARG A 249 9.11 -14.36 19.93
CA ARG A 249 9.29 -13.18 20.81
C ARG A 249 10.58 -12.41 20.50
N HIS A 250 11.68 -13.12 20.29
CA HIS A 250 12.94 -12.51 19.85
C HIS A 250 12.77 -11.74 18.54
N THR A 251 12.19 -12.37 17.52
CA THR A 251 11.94 -11.78 16.21
C THR A 251 11.13 -10.48 16.32
N MET A 252 10.07 -10.48 17.13
CA MET A 252 9.27 -9.26 17.36
C MET A 252 10.06 -8.18 18.11
N GLY A 253 10.89 -8.56 19.07
CA GLY A 253 11.80 -7.65 19.79
C GLY A 253 12.85 -7.03 18.86
N VAL A 254 13.38 -7.80 17.92
CA VAL A 254 14.29 -7.30 16.87
C VAL A 254 13.56 -6.31 15.95
N ALA A 255 12.36 -6.64 15.49
CA ALA A 255 11.55 -5.78 14.62
C ALA A 255 11.26 -4.42 15.26
N GLU A 256 10.84 -4.40 16.53
CA GLU A 256 10.58 -3.17 17.28
C GLU A 256 11.84 -2.34 17.51
N THR A 257 12.95 -3.01 17.84
CA THR A 257 14.25 -2.36 18.04
C THR A 257 14.76 -1.76 16.74
N ALA A 258 14.64 -2.49 15.62
CA ALA A 258 15.03 -2.02 14.30
C ALA A 258 14.20 -0.81 13.84
N GLU A 259 12.89 -0.85 14.02
CA GLU A 259 12.03 0.30 13.73
C GLU A 259 12.45 1.55 14.53
N ARG A 260 12.72 1.40 15.82
CA ARG A 260 13.14 2.48 16.69
C ARG A 260 14.51 3.05 16.28
N LEU A 261 15.50 2.20 16.02
CA LEU A 261 16.83 2.62 15.59
C LEU A 261 16.78 3.26 14.20
N ALA A 262 15.99 2.72 13.28
CA ALA A 262 15.80 3.31 11.97
C ALA A 262 15.25 4.73 12.05
N ARG A 263 14.21 4.97 12.86
CA ARG A 263 13.69 6.34 13.13
C ARG A 263 14.77 7.25 13.66
N LYS A 264 15.60 6.77 14.59
CA LYS A 264 16.66 7.55 15.21
C LYS A 264 17.75 7.96 14.24
N TYR A 265 18.16 7.05 13.37
CA TYR A 265 19.30 7.24 12.49
C TYR A 265 18.94 7.63 11.04
N GLY A 266 17.65 7.80 10.73
CA GLY A 266 17.18 8.28 9.44
C GLY A 266 17.05 7.21 8.35
N ALA A 267 17.01 5.92 8.72
CA ALA A 267 16.57 4.85 7.83
C ALA A 267 15.03 4.76 7.80
N ASP A 268 14.48 4.01 6.85
CA ASP A 268 13.04 3.80 6.78
C ASP A 268 12.57 2.82 7.87
N PRO A 269 11.72 3.26 8.83
CA PRO A 269 11.34 2.46 9.98
C PRO A 269 10.55 1.20 9.64
N MET A 270 9.67 1.28 8.63
CA MET A 270 8.81 0.14 8.27
C MET A 270 9.57 -0.91 7.47
N ARG A 271 10.52 -0.48 6.65
CA ARG A 271 11.46 -1.38 5.98
C ARG A 271 12.36 -2.10 6.98
N ALA A 272 12.86 -1.37 8.00
CA ALA A 272 13.65 -1.96 9.08
C ALA A 272 12.82 -2.94 9.92
N ARG A 273 11.56 -2.59 10.24
CA ARG A 273 10.64 -3.50 10.92
C ARG A 273 10.46 -4.80 10.14
N LEU A 274 10.22 -4.73 8.83
CA LEU A 274 10.06 -5.92 7.98
C LEU A 274 11.33 -6.77 7.95
N ALA A 275 12.50 -6.15 7.77
CA ALA A 275 13.78 -6.84 7.81
C ALA A 275 13.99 -7.56 9.16
N GLY A 276 13.65 -6.88 10.27
CA GLY A 276 13.71 -7.47 11.62
C GLY A 276 12.71 -8.62 11.82
N MET A 277 11.51 -8.54 11.26
CA MET A 277 10.55 -9.66 11.30
C MET A 277 11.03 -10.89 10.52
N LEU A 278 11.78 -10.68 9.44
CA LEU A 278 12.19 -11.76 8.54
C LEU A 278 13.64 -12.22 8.71
N HIS A 279 14.46 -11.55 9.54
CA HIS A 279 15.89 -11.88 9.66
C HIS A 279 16.15 -13.36 10.01
N ASP A 280 15.33 -13.94 10.86
CA ASP A 280 15.41 -15.31 11.35
C ASP A 280 14.36 -16.26 10.76
N CYS A 281 13.68 -15.91 9.65
CA CYS A 281 12.59 -16.72 9.10
C CYS A 281 13.02 -18.14 8.66
N ALA A 282 14.32 -18.38 8.41
CA ALA A 282 14.87 -19.67 8.08
C ALA A 282 15.31 -20.52 9.30
N LYS A 283 15.24 -19.99 10.54
CA LYS A 283 15.70 -20.71 11.76
C LYS A 283 14.92 -21.97 12.11
N SER A 284 13.80 -22.23 11.48
CA SER A 284 13.04 -23.47 11.62
C SER A 284 13.47 -24.56 10.63
N MET A 285 14.31 -24.25 9.64
CA MET A 285 14.85 -25.19 8.68
C MET A 285 16.00 -25.98 9.29
N ASP A 286 16.18 -27.22 8.88
CA ASP A 286 17.39 -27.98 9.17
C ASP A 286 18.56 -27.59 8.25
N TYR A 287 19.76 -28.00 8.61
CA TYR A 287 20.96 -27.63 7.87
C TYR A 287 20.93 -28.08 6.40
N ASP A 288 20.52 -29.32 6.13
CA ASP A 288 20.48 -29.84 4.76
C ASP A 288 19.49 -29.08 3.87
N GLN A 289 18.36 -28.70 4.44
CA GLN A 289 17.38 -27.83 3.74
C GLN A 289 17.98 -26.47 3.42
N MET A 290 18.67 -25.85 4.39
CA MET A 290 19.34 -24.56 4.16
C MET A 290 20.42 -24.67 3.09
N VAL A 291 21.29 -25.73 3.16
CA VAL A 291 22.31 -25.97 2.13
C VAL A 291 21.71 -26.13 0.75
N ALA A 292 20.65 -26.96 0.63
CA ALA A 292 19.95 -27.16 -0.65
C ALA A 292 19.37 -25.88 -1.21
N LEU A 293 18.86 -25.00 -0.35
CA LEU A 293 18.28 -23.73 -0.75
C LEU A 293 19.34 -22.74 -1.23
N VAL A 294 20.46 -22.58 -0.51
CA VAL A 294 21.44 -21.52 -0.77
C VAL A 294 22.44 -21.89 -1.86
N LYS A 295 22.79 -23.18 -1.99
CA LYS A 295 23.80 -23.64 -2.93
C LYS A 295 23.44 -23.34 -4.38
N GLY A 296 24.26 -22.53 -5.04
CA GLY A 296 24.03 -22.07 -6.40
C GLY A 296 23.00 -20.94 -6.59
N ASN A 297 22.31 -20.54 -5.48
CA ASN A 297 21.32 -19.46 -5.49
C ASN A 297 21.81 -18.17 -4.82
N VAL A 298 22.94 -18.23 -4.11
CA VAL A 298 23.59 -17.08 -3.44
C VAL A 298 25.00 -16.93 -4.01
N PRO A 299 25.23 -15.94 -4.91
CA PRO A 299 26.48 -15.87 -5.68
C PRO A 299 27.74 -15.56 -4.83
N ASP A 300 27.57 -14.87 -3.69
CA ASP A 300 28.65 -14.45 -2.77
C ASP A 300 28.83 -15.38 -1.56
N LEU A 301 28.21 -16.55 -1.59
CA LEU A 301 28.34 -17.54 -0.53
C LEU A 301 29.68 -18.26 -0.68
N ASP A 302 30.53 -18.18 0.34
CA ASP A 302 31.81 -18.91 0.36
C ASP A 302 31.66 -20.30 1.04
N ASP A 303 32.69 -21.15 0.86
CA ASP A 303 32.70 -22.52 1.37
C ASP A 303 32.73 -22.57 2.92
N GLU A 304 33.30 -21.56 3.58
CA GLU A 304 33.38 -21.47 5.03
C GLU A 304 31.98 -21.13 5.60
N GLU A 305 31.32 -20.17 5.00
CA GLU A 305 29.94 -19.81 5.37
C GLU A 305 28.98 -20.99 5.12
N LEU A 306 29.14 -21.68 3.98
CA LEU A 306 28.35 -22.87 3.65
C LEU A 306 28.50 -23.97 4.66
N ALA A 307 29.73 -24.19 5.18
CA ALA A 307 30.06 -25.22 6.19
C ALA A 307 29.65 -24.84 7.62
N THR A 308 29.24 -23.58 7.85
CA THR A 308 28.97 -23.03 9.20
C THR A 308 27.48 -22.94 9.46
N GLU A 309 26.86 -24.00 9.98
CA GLU A 309 25.44 -24.10 10.27
C GLU A 309 24.86 -22.86 11.01
N PRO A 310 25.49 -22.31 12.08
CA PRO A 310 24.93 -21.19 12.83
C PRO A 310 24.69 -19.91 12.02
N VAL A 311 25.37 -19.71 10.89
CA VAL A 311 25.26 -18.49 10.08
C VAL A 311 24.47 -18.70 8.80
N LEU A 312 24.27 -19.94 8.38
CA LEU A 312 23.67 -20.29 7.10
C LEU A 312 22.18 -19.86 6.99
N HIS A 313 21.50 -19.66 8.13
CA HIS A 313 20.11 -19.18 8.13
C HIS A 313 19.96 -17.76 7.58
N ALA A 314 21.01 -16.94 7.56
CA ALA A 314 20.92 -15.58 7.03
C ALA A 314 20.79 -15.57 5.49
N PRO A 315 21.67 -16.23 4.70
CA PRO A 315 21.44 -16.35 3.26
C PRO A 315 20.18 -17.14 2.92
N ALA A 316 19.84 -18.19 3.67
CA ALA A 316 18.59 -18.94 3.49
C ALA A 316 17.35 -18.04 3.77
N GLY A 317 17.39 -17.24 4.83
CA GLY A 317 16.33 -16.29 5.19
C GLY A 317 16.13 -15.19 4.13
N MET A 318 17.22 -14.69 3.54
CA MET A 318 17.14 -13.76 2.40
C MET A 318 16.37 -14.37 1.22
N LEU A 319 16.67 -15.63 0.86
CA LEU A 319 15.96 -16.31 -0.23
C LEU A 319 14.49 -16.57 0.11
N LEU A 320 14.18 -17.03 1.32
CA LEU A 320 12.80 -17.17 1.77
C LEU A 320 12.05 -15.83 1.76
N ALA A 321 12.68 -14.76 2.27
CA ALA A 321 12.09 -13.42 2.24
C ALA A 321 11.72 -13.00 0.81
N ARG A 322 12.59 -13.28 -0.16
CA ARG A 322 12.36 -13.01 -1.58
C ARG A 322 11.25 -13.87 -2.18
N ASP A 323 11.33 -15.18 -2.00
CA ASP A 323 10.57 -16.14 -2.80
C ASP A 323 9.23 -16.55 -2.16
N GLU A 324 9.15 -16.63 -0.83
CA GLU A 324 7.92 -16.95 -0.10
C GLU A 324 7.20 -15.71 0.42
N TYR A 325 7.94 -14.75 1.00
CA TYR A 325 7.34 -13.55 1.58
C TYR A 325 7.18 -12.40 0.58
N GLY A 326 7.71 -12.54 -0.64
CA GLY A 326 7.53 -11.59 -1.72
C GLY A 326 8.29 -10.28 -1.57
N VAL A 327 9.32 -10.23 -0.72
CA VAL A 327 10.19 -9.06 -0.57
C VAL A 327 11.04 -8.91 -1.84
N ARG A 328 11.04 -7.70 -2.41
CA ARG A 328 11.79 -7.36 -3.63
C ARG A 328 12.79 -6.22 -3.39
N ASP A 329 12.73 -5.58 -2.24
CA ASP A 329 13.60 -4.49 -1.86
C ASP A 329 15.02 -5.00 -1.57
N PRO A 330 16.03 -4.59 -2.37
CA PRO A 330 17.39 -5.10 -2.22
C PRO A 330 18.05 -4.72 -0.88
N GLU A 331 17.64 -3.60 -0.27
CA GLU A 331 18.19 -3.15 1.00
C GLU A 331 17.65 -3.99 2.16
N ILE A 332 16.36 -4.37 2.13
CA ILE A 332 15.78 -5.32 3.09
C ILE A 332 16.44 -6.68 2.97
N LEU A 333 16.59 -7.19 1.74
CA LEU A 333 17.22 -8.49 1.48
C LEU A 333 18.70 -8.50 1.91
N SER A 334 19.43 -7.40 1.67
CA SER A 334 20.81 -7.23 2.17
C SER A 334 20.88 -7.29 3.68
N ALA A 335 20.00 -6.58 4.37
CA ALA A 335 19.99 -6.56 5.83
C ALA A 335 19.71 -7.95 6.45
N ILE A 336 18.78 -8.72 5.84
CA ILE A 336 18.53 -10.11 6.22
C ILE A 336 19.78 -10.97 5.96
N ARG A 337 20.44 -10.82 4.80
CA ARG A 337 21.62 -11.57 4.43
C ARG A 337 22.81 -11.35 5.37
N ARG A 338 22.96 -10.11 5.88
CA ARG A 338 24.14 -9.67 6.62
C ARG A 338 23.98 -9.62 8.13
N HIS A 339 22.80 -9.99 8.66
CA HIS A 339 22.52 -9.79 10.09
C HIS A 339 23.37 -10.67 11.03
N THR A 340 23.98 -11.75 10.55
CA THR A 340 24.83 -12.66 11.38
C THR A 340 26.29 -12.27 11.40
N LEU A 341 26.90 -12.14 10.23
CA LEU A 341 28.35 -11.90 10.08
C LEU A 341 28.69 -10.42 9.89
N GLY A 342 27.71 -9.59 9.51
CA GLY A 342 27.96 -8.25 9.03
C GLY A 342 28.67 -8.24 7.67
N ASP A 343 29.17 -7.09 7.30
CA ASP A 343 29.98 -6.85 6.09
C ASP A 343 30.73 -5.54 6.24
N LYS A 344 31.92 -5.41 5.60
CA LYS A 344 32.67 -4.14 5.59
C LYS A 344 31.94 -2.99 4.89
N ASN A 345 31.04 -3.32 3.96
CA ASN A 345 30.25 -2.39 3.18
C ASN A 345 28.77 -2.35 3.62
N MET A 346 28.50 -2.54 4.92
CA MET A 346 27.13 -2.48 5.44
C MET A 346 26.49 -1.12 5.11
N THR A 347 25.25 -1.17 4.65
CA THR A 347 24.37 0.01 4.59
C THR A 347 23.89 0.39 5.99
N LEU A 348 23.25 1.55 6.12
CA LEU A 348 22.63 1.94 7.39
C LEU A 348 21.56 0.90 7.84
N MET A 349 20.80 0.37 6.89
CA MET A 349 19.80 -0.68 7.18
C MET A 349 20.44 -1.97 7.68
N ASP A 350 21.54 -2.40 7.03
CA ASP A 350 22.29 -3.59 7.47
C ASP A 350 22.77 -3.42 8.92
N ALA A 351 23.37 -2.26 9.25
CA ALA A 351 23.85 -1.97 10.60
C ALA A 351 22.71 -1.91 11.62
N VAL A 352 21.56 -1.35 11.25
CA VAL A 352 20.38 -1.30 12.12
C VAL A 352 19.92 -2.71 12.47
N ILE A 353 19.79 -3.62 11.49
CA ILE A 353 19.33 -4.98 11.74
C ILE A 353 20.36 -5.78 12.53
N PHE A 354 21.64 -5.70 12.16
CA PHE A 354 22.74 -6.36 12.87
C PHE A 354 22.79 -5.98 14.35
N VAL A 355 22.70 -4.68 14.66
CA VAL A 355 22.70 -4.19 16.04
C VAL A 355 21.40 -4.59 16.76
N SER A 356 20.24 -4.48 16.09
CA SER A 356 18.93 -4.80 16.69
C SER A 356 18.83 -6.25 17.13
N ASP A 357 19.32 -7.17 16.31
CA ASP A 357 19.38 -8.60 16.68
C ASP A 357 20.23 -8.81 17.93
N PHE A 358 21.35 -8.11 18.05
CA PHE A 358 22.26 -8.23 19.17
C PHE A 358 21.69 -7.68 20.50
N ILE A 359 20.94 -6.55 20.45
CA ILE A 359 20.54 -5.77 21.65
C ILE A 359 19.08 -5.87 22.03
N GLU A 360 18.24 -6.60 21.29
CA GLU A 360 16.79 -6.62 21.52
C GLU A 360 16.45 -6.95 22.99
N PRO A 361 15.29 -6.46 23.52
CA PRO A 361 15.01 -6.50 24.96
C PRO A 361 14.94 -7.88 25.59
N SER A 362 14.57 -8.95 24.83
CA SER A 362 14.41 -10.30 25.38
C SER A 362 15.73 -11.10 25.43
N ARG A 363 16.85 -10.53 24.97
CA ARG A 363 18.18 -11.18 25.07
C ARG A 363 18.53 -11.49 26.52
N ARG A 364 18.98 -12.72 26.75
CA ARG A 364 19.51 -13.08 28.06
C ARG A 364 20.75 -12.23 28.35
N PRO A 365 20.94 -11.76 29.59
CA PRO A 365 22.11 -10.97 29.96
C PRO A 365 23.42 -11.71 29.69
N PHE A 366 24.39 -11.00 29.09
CA PHE A 366 25.77 -11.46 28.89
C PHE A 366 26.74 -10.26 28.99
N ALA A 367 28.02 -10.51 29.14
CA ALA A 367 29.01 -9.45 29.29
C ALA A 367 29.07 -8.57 28.03
N GLY A 368 28.92 -7.23 28.19
CA GLY A 368 28.94 -6.25 27.12
C GLY A 368 27.57 -5.93 26.46
N LEU A 369 26.49 -6.63 26.82
CA LEU A 369 25.16 -6.35 26.26
C LEU A 369 24.69 -4.92 26.60
N GLU A 370 24.82 -4.49 27.85
CA GLU A 370 24.41 -3.13 28.26
C GLU A 370 25.30 -2.05 27.64
N ASP A 371 26.59 -2.32 27.44
CA ASP A 371 27.49 -1.41 26.73
C ASP A 371 27.06 -1.28 25.26
N ALA A 372 26.69 -2.39 24.60
CA ALA A 372 26.18 -2.36 23.23
C ALA A 372 24.85 -1.60 23.11
N ARG A 373 23.93 -1.77 24.08
CA ARG A 373 22.69 -1.00 24.20
C ARG A 373 22.96 0.50 24.37
N ALA A 374 23.86 0.86 25.27
CA ALA A 374 24.23 2.26 25.50
C ALA A 374 24.91 2.88 24.29
N GLU A 375 25.76 2.13 23.58
CA GLU A 375 26.43 2.60 22.38
C GLU A 375 25.46 2.75 21.19
N ALA A 376 24.48 1.87 21.05
CA ALA A 376 23.42 1.97 20.03
C ALA A 376 22.56 3.22 20.19
N GLU A 377 22.52 3.80 21.39
CA GLU A 377 21.87 5.10 21.61
C GLU A 377 22.73 6.29 21.20
N LYS A 378 24.03 6.13 20.98
CA LYS A 378 24.96 7.22 20.63
C LYS A 378 25.33 7.18 19.15
N ASN A 379 25.74 6.03 18.64
CA ASN A 379 26.23 5.86 17.29
C ASN A 379 26.04 4.43 16.81
N ILE A 380 25.26 4.25 15.73
CA ILE A 380 24.95 2.92 15.19
C ILE A 380 26.19 2.17 14.69
N TRP A 381 27.13 2.88 14.08
CA TRP A 381 28.35 2.29 13.54
C TRP A 381 29.33 1.84 14.62
N SER A 382 29.44 2.62 15.70
CA SER A 382 30.22 2.23 16.88
C SER A 382 29.58 1.03 17.57
N ALA A 383 28.25 1.00 17.68
CA ALA A 383 27.52 -0.13 18.21
C ALA A 383 27.70 -1.39 17.35
N ALA A 384 27.65 -1.29 16.03
CA ALA A 384 27.86 -2.41 15.11
C ALA A 384 29.28 -2.99 15.30
N ARG A 385 30.31 -2.16 15.39
CA ARG A 385 31.68 -2.61 15.68
C ARG A 385 31.81 -3.27 17.06
N LEU A 386 31.12 -2.75 18.07
CA LEU A 386 31.12 -3.34 19.40
C LEU A 386 30.42 -4.71 19.39
N CYS A 387 29.24 -4.82 18.78
CA CYS A 387 28.51 -6.07 18.63
C CYS A 387 29.36 -7.12 17.89
N ALA A 388 30.02 -6.74 16.79
CA ALA A 388 30.91 -7.63 16.04
C ALA A 388 32.06 -8.18 16.89
N ARG A 389 32.72 -7.34 17.71
CA ARG A 389 33.77 -7.80 18.65
C ARG A 389 33.23 -8.73 19.72
N LEU A 390 32.04 -8.44 20.27
CA LEU A 390 31.45 -9.23 21.35
C LEU A 390 30.92 -10.61 20.86
N SER A 391 30.44 -10.67 19.62
CA SER A 391 29.98 -11.93 19.02
C SER A 391 31.11 -12.81 18.48
N GLY A 392 32.37 -12.32 18.45
CA GLY A 392 33.48 -13.00 17.77
C GLY A 392 33.28 -13.06 16.24
N THR A 393 32.29 -12.35 15.73
CA THR A 393 32.03 -12.25 14.29
C THR A 393 32.84 -11.09 13.70
N PHE A 394 33.34 -11.27 12.52
CA PHE A 394 34.38 -10.47 11.97
C PHE A 394 33.86 -9.33 11.05
N VAL A 395 34.00 -8.12 11.52
CA VAL A 395 34.09 -6.92 10.64
C VAL A 395 35.57 -6.65 10.29
N GLU A 396 36.52 -7.22 10.99
CA GLU A 396 37.96 -6.92 10.81
C GLU A 396 38.76 -7.91 9.95
N SER A 397 38.26 -9.11 9.63
CA SER A 397 39.07 -10.12 8.90
C SER A 397 38.87 -10.09 7.38
N ARG A 398 37.97 -9.28 6.86
CA ARG A 398 37.77 -9.08 5.40
C ARG A 398 38.33 -7.76 4.90
N GLY A 399 39.20 -7.12 5.65
CA GLY A 399 39.91 -5.89 5.28
C GLY A 399 41.19 -6.17 4.52
#